data_8eec24dfd3e95e519bc5a6373ce5aecd
#
_entry.id   8eec24dfd3e95e519bc5a6373ce5aecd
#
_cell.length_a   1.000
_cell.length_b   1.000
_cell.length_c   1.000
_cell.angle_alpha   90.00
_cell.angle_beta   90.00
_cell.angle_gamma   90.00
#
_symmetry.space_group_name_H-M   'P 1'
#
loop_
_entity.id
_entity.type
_entity.pdbx_description
1 polymer ?
#
loop_
_entity_poly.entity_id
_entity_poly.type
_entity_poly.pdbx_seq_one_letter_code
_entity_poly.pdbx_strand_id
1 'polypeptide(L)'
;MDQDCAGDPECPGLLPEPTAAELRLEAVLHALADPIRLRIVAELADAGGDERNCLAFELPVTKSTLTHHFRVLREAGLIRQHRRGTSKMNTLRAADLAARFPGLLDAVLDAAEPCLDTSKPATR
;
A
#
# COMPACT_ATOMS: atom_id res chain seq x y z
N MET A 1 -22.23 -5.55 -9.19
CA MET A 1 -21.77 -5.25 -9.31
C MET A 1 -20.86 -5.02 -8.94
N ASP A 2 -20.32 -5.09 -8.95
CA ASP A 2 -19.56 -4.92 -8.74
C ASP A 2 -18.90 -4.44 -8.58
N GLN A 3 -18.61 -4.61 -8.40
CA GLN A 3 -17.99 -3.96 -8.34
C GLN A 3 -16.63 -3.90 -8.33
N ASP A 4 -16.08 -4.16 -9.24
CA ASP A 4 -14.69 -3.86 -9.50
C ASP A 4 -14.52 -2.35 -9.53
N CYS A 5 -13.93 -1.82 -8.50
CA CYS A 5 -13.80 -0.37 -8.36
C CYS A 5 -12.50 0.15 -8.97
N ALA A 6 -11.74 -0.69 -9.61
CA ALA A 6 -10.43 -0.28 -10.12
C ALA A 6 -10.60 0.78 -11.20
N GLY A 7 -10.02 1.94 -10.95
CA GLY A 7 -10.04 3.02 -11.93
C GLY A 7 -11.34 3.76 -12.09
N ASP A 8 -12.35 3.41 -11.31
CA ASP A 8 -13.65 4.06 -11.40
C ASP A 8 -13.80 5.09 -10.28
N PRO A 9 -13.72 6.38 -10.60
CA PRO A 9 -13.83 7.41 -9.57
C PRO A 9 -15.19 7.48 -8.92
N GLU A 10 -16.20 6.83 -9.51
CA GLU A 10 -17.53 6.85 -8.96
C GLU A 10 -17.88 5.58 -8.20
N CYS A 11 -16.92 4.70 -8.04
CA CYS A 11 -17.14 3.47 -7.29
C CYS A 11 -17.49 3.79 -5.85
N PRO A 12 -18.64 3.30 -5.35
CA PRO A 12 -19.01 3.58 -3.96
C PRO A 12 -17.95 3.06 -3.00
N GLY A 13 -17.60 3.87 -2.03
CA GLY A 13 -16.64 3.51 -1.00
C GLY A 13 -15.20 3.72 -1.36
N LEU A 14 -14.89 3.99 -2.62
CA LEU A 14 -13.51 4.25 -3.02
C LEU A 14 -13.06 5.59 -2.46
N LEU A 15 -11.92 5.58 -1.79
CA LEU A 15 -11.34 6.80 -1.25
C LEU A 15 -10.51 7.50 -2.33
N PRO A 16 -10.36 8.82 -2.22
CA PRO A 16 -9.63 9.58 -3.25
C PRO A 16 -8.22 9.05 -3.46
N GLU A 17 -7.84 8.90 -4.72
CA GLU A 17 -6.52 8.41 -5.08
C GLU A 17 -6.11 9.01 -6.42
N PRO A 18 -4.81 9.11 -6.70
CA PRO A 18 -4.36 9.57 -8.01
C PRO A 18 -4.62 8.50 -9.07
N THR A 19 -4.83 8.94 -10.29
CA THR A 19 -4.89 8.01 -11.41
C THR A 19 -3.50 7.49 -11.71
N ALA A 20 -3.42 6.41 -12.52
CA ALA A 20 -2.13 5.87 -12.90
C ALA A 20 -1.25 6.93 -13.58
N ALA A 21 -1.87 7.80 -14.40
CA ALA A 21 -1.12 8.84 -15.09
C ALA A 21 -0.61 9.93 -14.15
N GLU A 22 -1.22 10.05 -12.98
CA GLU A 22 -0.84 11.07 -12.01
C GLU A 22 0.22 10.61 -11.03
N LEU A 23 0.64 9.35 -11.11
CA LEU A 23 1.65 8.83 -10.19
C LEU A 23 2.98 9.53 -10.43
N ARG A 24 3.61 9.95 -9.34
CA ARG A 24 4.88 10.65 -9.38
C ARG A 24 5.93 9.85 -8.62
N LEU A 25 7.09 9.71 -9.24
CA LEU A 25 8.16 8.91 -8.65
C LEU A 25 8.57 9.42 -7.28
N GLU A 26 8.75 10.73 -7.15
CA GLU A 26 9.20 11.27 -5.87
C GLU A 26 8.17 11.08 -4.76
N ALA A 27 6.89 11.10 -5.10
CA ALA A 27 5.85 10.85 -4.10
C ALA A 27 5.86 9.39 -3.65
N VAL A 28 6.06 8.48 -4.59
CA VAL A 28 6.15 7.05 -4.28
C VAL A 28 7.37 6.78 -3.41
N LEU A 29 8.51 7.36 -3.76
CA LEU A 29 9.73 7.17 -2.97
C LEU A 29 9.58 7.75 -1.57
N HIS A 30 8.95 8.92 -1.46
CA HIS A 30 8.71 9.52 -0.16
C HIS A 30 7.82 8.62 0.72
N ALA A 31 6.76 8.08 0.13
CA ALA A 31 5.86 7.22 0.88
C ALA A 31 6.55 5.94 1.34
N LEU A 32 7.48 5.44 0.55
CA LEU A 32 8.23 4.23 0.90
C LEU A 32 9.36 4.48 1.89
N ALA A 33 9.71 5.74 2.12
CA ALA A 33 10.85 6.09 2.98
C ALA A 33 10.47 6.14 4.45
N ASP A 34 9.75 5.12 4.90
CA ASP A 34 9.35 4.98 6.30
C ASP A 34 9.23 3.50 6.61
N PRO A 35 9.82 3.02 7.72
CA PRO A 35 9.81 1.58 8.00
C PRO A 35 8.42 1.00 8.17
N ILE A 36 7.51 1.75 8.76
CA ILE A 36 6.14 1.25 8.93
C ILE A 36 5.44 1.14 7.57
N ARG A 37 5.60 2.15 6.74
CA ARG A 37 4.98 2.13 5.41
C ARG A 37 5.59 1.05 4.52
N LEU A 38 6.90 0.84 4.59
CA LEU A 38 7.53 -0.26 3.86
C LEU A 38 6.91 -1.60 4.27
N ARG A 39 6.70 -1.77 5.56
CA ARG A 39 6.13 -3.00 6.07
C ARG A 39 4.71 -3.22 5.58
N ILE A 40 3.92 -2.17 5.57
CA ILE A 40 2.56 -2.26 5.05
C ILE A 40 2.57 -2.69 3.58
N VAL A 41 3.41 -2.06 2.78
CA VAL A 41 3.48 -2.37 1.36
C VAL A 41 3.96 -3.81 1.14
N ALA A 42 4.94 -4.25 1.93
CA ALA A 42 5.45 -5.61 1.81
C ALA A 42 4.35 -6.63 2.13
N GLU A 43 3.56 -6.37 3.17
CA GLU A 43 2.48 -7.29 3.52
C GLU A 43 1.39 -7.32 2.45
N LEU A 44 1.10 -6.18 1.85
CA LEU A 44 0.12 -6.14 0.77
C LEU A 44 0.65 -6.84 -0.48
N ALA A 45 1.95 -6.74 -0.74
CA ALA A 45 2.56 -7.47 -1.85
C ALA A 45 2.44 -8.97 -1.64
N ASP A 46 2.66 -9.43 -0.41
CA ASP A 46 2.54 -10.84 -0.07
C ASP A 46 1.11 -11.33 -0.19
N ALA A 47 0.15 -10.44 -0.03
CA ALA A 47 -1.26 -10.81 -0.15
C ALA A 47 -1.67 -11.12 -1.59
N GLY A 48 -0.83 -10.75 -2.56
CA GLY A 48 -1.05 -11.15 -3.95
C GLY A 48 -2.31 -10.60 -4.59
N GLY A 49 -2.73 -9.44 -4.17
CA GLY A 49 -3.94 -8.82 -4.70
C GLY A 49 -5.15 -8.92 -3.79
N ASP A 50 -5.08 -9.74 -2.75
CA ASP A 50 -6.16 -9.82 -1.78
C ASP A 50 -6.23 -8.55 -0.95
N GLU A 51 -7.44 -8.15 -0.62
CA GLU A 51 -7.65 -6.98 0.21
C GLU A 51 -7.29 -7.28 1.66
N ARG A 52 -6.76 -6.25 2.34
CA ARG A 52 -6.47 -6.35 3.76
C ARG A 52 -7.13 -5.21 4.50
N ASN A 53 -7.79 -5.54 5.60
CA ASN A 53 -8.34 -4.55 6.51
C ASN A 53 -7.19 -3.83 7.21
N CYS A 54 -7.34 -2.52 7.42
CA CYS A 54 -6.33 -1.74 8.14
C CYS A 54 -6.00 -2.34 9.50
N LEU A 55 -6.99 -2.91 10.18
CA LEU A 55 -6.81 -3.46 11.51
C LEU A 55 -6.12 -4.82 11.50
N ALA A 56 -5.93 -5.42 10.33
CA ALA A 56 -5.21 -6.69 10.22
C ALA A 56 -3.70 -6.53 10.38
N PHE A 57 -3.21 -5.30 10.33
CA PHE A 57 -1.77 -5.03 10.45
C PHE A 57 -1.41 -4.84 11.92
N GLU A 58 -0.50 -5.67 12.38
CA GLU A 58 0.00 -5.56 13.76
C GLU A 58 1.30 -4.78 13.75
N LEU A 59 1.19 -3.50 14.01
CA LEU A 59 2.32 -2.60 13.93
C LEU A 59 2.45 -1.83 15.23
N PRO A 60 3.67 -1.45 15.61
CA PRO A 60 3.92 -0.80 16.90
C PRO A 60 3.60 0.69 16.88
N VAL A 61 2.41 1.04 16.41
CA VAL A 61 1.99 2.43 16.33
C VAL A 61 0.52 2.54 16.72
N THR A 62 0.10 3.74 17.06
CA THR A 62 -1.29 3.98 17.42
C THR A 62 -2.17 3.91 16.18
N LYS A 63 -3.47 3.78 16.41
CA LYS A 63 -4.43 3.77 15.32
C LYS A 63 -4.39 5.03 14.48
N SER A 64 -4.27 6.18 15.13
CA SER A 64 -4.25 7.43 14.38
C SER A 64 -2.98 7.56 13.53
N THR A 65 -1.86 7.10 14.06
CA THR A 65 -0.62 7.08 13.28
C THR A 65 -0.73 6.12 12.11
N LEU A 66 -1.33 4.96 12.35
CA LEU A 66 -1.53 3.99 11.28
C LEU A 66 -2.43 4.55 10.19
N THR A 67 -3.50 5.23 10.57
CA THR A 67 -4.39 5.88 9.61
C THR A 67 -3.64 6.89 8.76
N HIS A 68 -2.73 7.65 9.39
CA HIS A 68 -1.90 8.60 8.66
C HIS A 68 -1.02 7.89 7.63
N HIS A 69 -0.40 6.78 8.01
CA HIS A 69 0.45 6.04 7.09
C HIS A 69 -0.33 5.51 5.89
N PHE A 70 -1.52 4.98 6.14
CA PHE A 70 -2.35 4.52 5.03
C PHE A 70 -2.75 5.65 4.11
N ARG A 71 -3.02 6.83 4.66
CA ARG A 71 -3.36 7.98 3.83
C ARG A 71 -2.18 8.41 2.96
N VAL A 72 -0.97 8.44 3.52
CA VAL A 72 0.22 8.80 2.76
C VAL A 72 0.40 7.82 1.59
N LEU A 73 0.25 6.53 1.86
CA LEU A 73 0.39 5.51 0.82
C LEU A 73 -0.68 5.66 -0.26
N ARG A 74 -1.92 5.95 0.13
CA ARG A 74 -3.00 6.11 -0.84
C ARG A 74 -2.78 7.35 -1.70
N GLU A 75 -2.40 8.46 -1.09
CA GLU A 75 -2.22 9.71 -1.83
C GLU A 75 -1.03 9.64 -2.77
N ALA A 76 -0.03 8.81 -2.44
CA ALA A 76 1.10 8.59 -3.32
C ALA A 76 0.77 7.63 -4.46
N GLY A 77 -0.33 6.90 -4.34
CA GLY A 77 -0.75 5.97 -5.37
C GLY A 77 -0.21 4.56 -5.21
N LEU A 78 0.32 4.24 -4.04
CA LEU A 78 0.82 2.89 -3.78
C LEU A 78 -0.28 1.90 -3.48
N ILE A 79 -1.33 2.36 -2.81
CA ILE A 79 -2.43 1.49 -2.42
C ILE A 79 -3.76 2.10 -2.83
N ARG A 80 -4.74 1.23 -2.92
CA ARG A 80 -6.14 1.61 -3.09
C ARG A 80 -6.85 1.29 -1.79
N GLN A 81 -7.66 2.23 -1.33
CA GLN A 81 -8.48 2.01 -0.14
C GLN A 81 -9.94 2.21 -0.49
N HIS A 82 -10.79 1.35 0.05
CA HIS A 82 -12.22 1.59 -0.05
C HIS A 82 -12.89 1.11 1.22
N ARG A 83 -14.04 1.71 1.51
CA ARG A 83 -14.80 1.35 2.68
C ARG A 83 -15.69 0.16 2.38
N ARG A 84 -15.77 -0.73 3.33
CA ARG A 84 -16.68 -1.84 3.28
C ARG A 84 -17.33 -1.95 4.66
N GLY A 85 -18.55 -1.38 4.78
CA GLY A 85 -19.15 -1.24 6.08
C GLY A 85 -18.35 -0.28 6.95
N THR A 86 -17.93 -0.74 8.12
CA THR A 86 -17.11 0.08 9.02
C THR A 86 -15.62 -0.15 8.80
N SER A 87 -15.26 -1.01 7.86
CA SER A 87 -13.86 -1.36 7.62
C SER A 87 -13.31 -0.60 6.43
N LYS A 88 -12.00 -0.36 6.45
CA LYS A 88 -11.27 0.12 5.28
C LYS A 88 -10.42 -1.00 4.76
N MET A 89 -10.62 -1.33 3.49
CA MET A 89 -9.90 -2.40 2.83
C MET A 89 -8.82 -1.82 1.95
N ASN A 90 -7.70 -2.49 1.89
CA ASN A 90 -6.51 -1.99 1.20
C ASN A 90 -5.98 -3.02 0.23
N THR A 91 -5.57 -2.55 -0.94
CA THR A 91 -4.87 -3.37 -1.94
C THR A 91 -3.70 -2.60 -2.50
N LEU A 92 -2.65 -3.33 -2.85
CA LEU A 92 -1.49 -2.72 -3.50
C LEU A 92 -1.81 -2.49 -4.97
N ARG A 93 -1.43 -1.33 -5.47
CA ARG A 93 -1.65 -1.00 -6.89
C ARG A 93 -0.47 -1.49 -7.72
N ALA A 94 -0.20 -2.79 -7.65
CA ALA A 94 1.00 -3.38 -8.25
C ALA A 94 1.05 -3.18 -9.77
N ALA A 95 -0.09 -3.32 -10.44
CA ALA A 95 -0.11 -3.18 -11.91
C ALA A 95 0.19 -1.76 -12.34
N ASP A 96 -0.40 -0.77 -11.66
CA ASP A 96 -0.14 0.64 -11.99
C ASP A 96 1.30 1.00 -11.73
N LEU A 97 1.83 0.53 -10.61
CA LEU A 97 3.23 0.82 -10.27
C LEU A 97 4.19 0.17 -11.24
N ALA A 98 3.89 -1.06 -11.66
CA ALA A 98 4.74 -1.75 -12.64
C ALA A 98 4.71 -1.06 -14.00
N ALA A 99 3.55 -0.53 -14.37
CA ALA A 99 3.42 0.17 -15.66
C ALA A 99 4.17 1.51 -15.65
N ARG A 100 4.08 2.24 -14.54
CA ARG A 100 4.72 3.55 -14.45
C ARG A 100 6.20 3.49 -14.10
N PHE A 101 6.57 2.56 -13.21
CA PHE A 101 7.93 2.47 -12.69
C PHE A 101 8.37 1.00 -12.73
N PRO A 102 8.68 0.47 -13.93
CA PRO A 102 8.99 -0.96 -14.06
C PRO A 102 10.16 -1.36 -13.16
N GLY A 103 9.95 -2.39 -12.37
CA GLY A 103 11.00 -2.95 -11.53
C GLY A 103 11.25 -2.21 -10.24
N LEU A 104 10.70 -1.01 -10.06
CA LEU A 104 10.98 -0.21 -8.88
C LEU A 104 10.49 -0.88 -7.60
N LEU A 105 9.25 -1.27 -7.57
CA LEU A 105 8.67 -1.84 -6.35
C LEU A 105 9.36 -3.13 -5.96
N ASP A 106 9.61 -4.00 -6.94
CA ASP A 106 10.29 -5.26 -6.67
C ASP A 106 11.68 -5.01 -6.10
N ALA A 107 12.42 -4.07 -6.68
CA ALA A 107 13.76 -3.76 -6.21
C ALA A 107 13.73 -3.20 -4.79
N VAL A 108 12.78 -2.31 -4.51
CA VAL A 108 12.67 -1.72 -3.17
C VAL A 108 12.33 -2.79 -2.13
N LEU A 109 11.37 -3.65 -2.45
CA LEU A 109 10.96 -4.67 -1.49
C LEU A 109 12.04 -5.70 -1.26
N ASP A 110 12.77 -6.09 -2.32
CA ASP A 110 13.89 -6.99 -2.16
C ASP A 110 14.97 -6.38 -1.27
N ALA A 111 15.27 -5.12 -1.49
CA ALA A 111 16.28 -4.43 -0.69
C ALA A 111 15.83 -4.24 0.74
N ALA A 112 14.53 -4.10 0.97
CA ALA A 112 14.00 -3.83 2.30
C ALA A 112 13.79 -5.08 3.12
N GLU A 113 13.76 -6.24 2.50
CA GLU A 113 13.39 -7.47 3.18
C GLU A 113 14.18 -7.73 4.46
N PRO A 114 15.49 -7.60 4.47
CA PRO A 114 16.24 -7.83 5.72
C PRO A 114 15.87 -6.86 6.83
N CYS A 115 15.45 -5.64 6.46
CA CYS A 115 15.09 -4.63 7.44
C CYS A 115 13.70 -4.84 8.00
N LEU A 116 12.84 -5.52 7.25
CA LEU A 116 11.45 -5.73 7.64
C LEU A 116 11.27 -6.92 8.56
N ASP A 117 12.17 -7.86 8.50
CA ASP A 117 12.03 -9.10 9.24
C ASP A 117 12.62 -8.95 10.63
N THR A 118 11.83 -8.39 11.53
CA THR A 118 12.27 -8.14 12.89
C THR A 118 11.97 -9.32 13.81
N SER A 119 11.24 -10.30 13.34
CA SER A 119 10.87 -11.46 14.16
C SER A 119 11.83 -12.64 13.99
N LYS A 120 12.72 -12.55 13.00
CA LYS A 120 13.67 -13.61 12.73
C LYS A 120 15.08 -13.14 13.02
N PRO A 121 15.97 -14.07 13.34
CA PRO A 121 17.38 -13.71 13.51
C PRO A 121 17.93 -13.12 12.21
N ALA A 122 18.91 -12.24 12.35
CA ALA A 122 19.50 -11.56 11.19
C ALA A 122 20.46 -12.48 10.47
N THR A 123 20.05 -13.68 10.23
CA THR A 123 20.90 -14.70 9.58
C THR A 123 20.56 -14.88 8.12
N ARG A 124 19.81 -14.01 7.59
CA ARG A 124 19.39 -14.14 6.22
C ARG A 124 20.53 -14.05 5.23
#